data_1eb932ae504226d415eaf4fb0cdc4939
#
_entry.id   1eb932ae504226d415eaf4fb0cdc4939
#
_cell.length_a   1.000
_cell.length_b   1.000
_cell.length_c   1.000
_cell.angle_alpha   90.00
_cell.angle_beta   90.00
_cell.angle_gamma   90.00
#
_symmetry.space_group_name_H-M   'P 1'
#
loop_
_entity.id
_entity.type
_entity.pdbx_description
1 polymer ?
#
loop_
_entity_poly.entity_id
_entity_poly.type
_entity_poly.pdbx_seq_one_letter_code
_entity_poly.pdbx_strand_id
1 'polypeptide(L)'
;MHLWDRDHYVLEDIHSHCADFTSRIVFGRLTENAFNLVEGSSLASFLYRFDEGVGHSVAVPNGHVEGSLRSSRVLGPNEVYSKTAQELHNVSDVEVGTVTVSAWFQRSHDALVLKGANACAEDCVATIGIEIGELRLVLEEIRKRISAK
;
A
#
# COMPACT_ATOMS: atom_id res chain seq x y z
N MET A 1 3.71 -8.26 -5.48
CA MET A 1 2.63 -8.27 -6.49
C MET A 1 1.32 -8.04 -5.76
N HIS A 2 0.47 -7.15 -6.27
CA HIS A 2 -0.89 -6.94 -5.77
C HIS A 2 -1.87 -7.32 -6.86
N LEU A 3 -2.95 -8.01 -6.50
CA LEU A 3 -4.11 -8.26 -7.33
C LEU A 3 -5.34 -7.66 -6.64
N TRP A 4 -6.05 -6.81 -7.36
CA TRP A 4 -7.25 -6.12 -6.92
C TRP A 4 -8.46 -6.78 -7.58
N ASP A 5 -8.92 -7.92 -7.01
CA ASP A 5 -9.87 -8.82 -7.68
C ASP A 5 -11.30 -8.77 -7.13
N ARG A 6 -11.59 -7.96 -6.12
CA ARG A 6 -12.88 -8.01 -5.42
C ARG A 6 -13.61 -6.68 -5.37
N ASP A 7 -14.93 -6.77 -5.34
CA ASP A 7 -15.88 -5.66 -5.16
C ASP A 7 -15.77 -4.96 -3.79
N HIS A 8 -14.86 -5.38 -2.93
CA HIS A 8 -14.62 -4.79 -1.62
C HIS A 8 -13.41 -3.85 -1.70
N TYR A 9 -13.68 -2.70 -2.30
CA TYR A 9 -12.74 -1.61 -2.27
C TYR A 9 -12.66 -1.06 -0.84
N VAL A 10 -11.62 -1.42 -0.13
CA VAL A 10 -11.23 -0.73 1.10
C VAL A 10 -10.36 0.44 0.68
N LEU A 11 -10.79 1.66 1.00
CA LEU A 11 -9.94 2.84 0.81
C LEU A 11 -8.63 2.58 1.55
N GLU A 12 -7.53 2.57 0.81
CA GLU A 12 -6.22 2.33 1.38
C GLU A 12 -5.83 3.49 2.31
N ASP A 13 -5.35 3.19 3.50
CA ASP A 13 -4.84 4.20 4.42
C ASP A 13 -3.69 4.98 3.77
N ILE A 14 -3.55 6.26 4.11
CA ILE A 14 -2.36 7.02 3.70
C ILE A 14 -1.17 6.44 4.44
N HIS A 15 -0.16 6.00 3.70
CA HIS A 15 1.00 5.34 4.31
C HIS A 15 2.30 5.63 3.56
N SER A 16 3.40 5.39 4.25
CA SER A 16 4.74 5.27 3.70
C SER A 16 5.21 3.82 3.80
N HIS A 17 6.42 3.54 3.38
CA HIS A 17 6.97 2.19 3.36
C HIS A 17 8.26 2.07 4.17
N CYS A 18 8.61 0.83 4.50
CA CYS A 18 9.88 0.55 5.18
C CYS A 18 11.09 0.55 4.23
N ALA A 19 10.88 0.59 2.93
CA ALA A 19 11.90 0.58 1.88
C ALA A 19 11.41 1.35 0.65
N ASP A 20 12.35 1.83 -0.14
CA ASP A 20 12.05 2.34 -1.47
C ASP A 20 11.49 1.23 -2.36
N PHE A 21 10.61 1.57 -3.28
CA PHE A 21 10.11 0.61 -4.25
C PHE A 21 9.81 1.23 -5.61
N THR A 22 9.76 0.37 -6.60
CA THR A 22 9.24 0.69 -7.94
C THR A 22 8.15 -0.30 -8.29
N SER A 23 6.99 0.19 -8.72
CA SER A 23 5.83 -0.61 -9.10
C SER A 23 5.45 -0.35 -10.55
N ARG A 24 5.03 -1.41 -11.26
CA ARG A 24 4.51 -1.35 -12.62
C ARG A 24 3.07 -1.87 -12.64
N ILE A 25 2.21 -1.16 -13.35
CA ILE A 25 0.86 -1.64 -13.67
C ILE A 25 0.97 -2.67 -14.80
N VAL A 26 0.57 -3.91 -14.53
CA VAL A 26 0.56 -4.99 -15.54
C VAL A 26 -0.78 -5.01 -16.27
N PHE A 27 -1.88 -4.88 -15.52
CA PHE A 27 -3.25 -4.82 -16.01
C PHE A 27 -4.06 -3.81 -15.23
N GLY A 28 -5.13 -3.32 -15.84
CA GLY A 28 -6.09 -2.43 -15.20
C GLY A 28 -5.56 -1.02 -15.01
N ARG A 29 -6.13 -0.33 -14.06
CA ARG A 29 -5.87 1.08 -13.78
C ARG A 29 -6.08 1.38 -12.31
N LEU A 30 -5.35 2.36 -11.79
CA LEU A 30 -5.52 2.89 -10.44
C LEU A 30 -5.16 4.38 -10.40
N THR A 31 -5.63 5.06 -9.36
CA THR A 31 -5.22 6.43 -9.04
C THR A 31 -4.20 6.39 -7.89
N GLU A 32 -3.02 6.92 -8.12
CA GLU A 32 -1.99 7.09 -7.10
C GLU A 32 -2.06 8.52 -6.57
N ASN A 33 -2.25 8.67 -5.25
CA ASN A 33 -2.31 9.94 -4.55
C ASN A 33 -1.07 10.07 -3.66
N ALA A 34 -0.38 11.19 -3.76
CA ALA A 34 0.75 11.53 -2.90
C ALA A 34 0.37 12.63 -1.92
N PHE A 35 0.88 12.54 -0.69
CA PHE A 35 0.53 13.45 0.40
C PHE A 35 1.77 14.08 1.03
N ASN A 36 1.58 15.28 1.57
CA ASN A 36 2.49 15.88 2.54
C ASN A 36 1.91 15.71 3.94
N LEU A 37 2.79 15.51 4.91
CA LEU A 37 2.44 15.54 6.32
C LEU A 37 2.42 17.00 6.77
N VAL A 38 1.34 17.42 7.42
CA VAL A 38 1.19 18.75 7.99
C VAL A 38 0.71 18.67 9.44
N GLU A 39 0.87 19.73 10.20
CA GLU A 39 0.32 19.83 11.55
C GLU A 39 -1.21 19.74 11.51
N GLY A 40 -1.78 18.96 12.43
CA GLY A 40 -3.22 18.78 12.52
C GLY A 40 -3.59 17.62 13.44
N SER A 41 -4.89 17.33 13.52
CA SER A 41 -5.41 16.27 14.41
C SER A 41 -6.47 15.39 13.77
N SER A 42 -6.66 15.50 12.45
CA SER A 42 -7.69 14.76 11.71
C SER A 42 -7.38 13.27 11.52
N LEU A 43 -6.10 12.89 11.66
CA LEU A 43 -5.63 11.51 11.48
C LEU A 43 -4.74 11.09 12.66
N ALA A 44 -4.96 9.88 13.16
CA ALA A 44 -4.05 9.20 14.06
C ALA A 44 -2.88 8.62 13.25
N SER A 45 -1.68 8.77 13.77
CA SER A 45 -0.44 8.36 13.11
C SER A 45 0.20 7.20 13.87
N PHE A 46 0.67 6.19 13.14
CA PHE A 46 1.30 4.99 13.69
C PHE A 46 2.60 4.68 12.95
N LEU A 47 3.66 4.36 13.70
CA LEU A 47 4.90 3.80 13.17
C LEU A 47 4.85 2.28 13.20
N TYR A 48 5.08 1.64 12.06
CA TYR A 48 5.20 0.17 11.94
C TYR A 48 6.66 -0.23 12.14
N ARG A 49 7.02 -0.56 13.36
CA ARG A 49 8.35 -1.02 13.75
C ARG A 49 8.44 -2.54 13.70
N PHE A 50 9.52 -3.03 13.10
CA PHE A 50 9.79 -4.46 13.14
C PHE A 50 10.21 -4.86 14.56
N ASP A 51 9.50 -5.82 15.14
CA ASP A 51 9.78 -6.40 16.45
C ASP A 51 10.34 -7.82 16.25
N GLU A 52 11.61 -7.99 16.62
CA GLU A 52 12.31 -9.29 16.48
C GLU A 52 11.70 -10.37 17.39
N GLY A 53 11.11 -10.00 18.52
CA GLY A 53 10.50 -10.94 19.47
C GLY A 53 9.24 -11.61 18.92
N VAL A 54 8.48 -10.90 18.08
CA VAL A 54 7.24 -11.42 17.46
C VAL A 54 7.44 -11.73 15.96
N GLY A 55 8.55 -11.33 15.36
CA GLY A 55 8.87 -11.64 13.97
C GLY A 55 8.08 -10.88 12.91
N HIS A 56 7.37 -9.82 13.29
CA HIS A 56 6.62 -8.95 12.37
C HIS A 56 6.62 -7.50 12.86
N SER A 57 6.09 -6.59 12.03
CA SER A 57 5.96 -5.19 12.42
C SER A 57 4.77 -5.00 13.37
N VAL A 58 4.98 -4.20 14.41
CA VAL A 58 3.97 -3.76 15.36
C VAL A 58 3.69 -2.28 15.17
N ALA A 59 2.45 -1.86 15.35
CA ALA A 59 2.04 -0.47 15.28
C ALA A 59 2.30 0.22 16.61
N VAL A 60 3.04 1.34 16.56
CA VAL A 60 3.33 2.18 17.73
C VAL A 60 2.67 3.54 17.50
N PRO A 61 1.80 4.02 18.40
CA PRO A 61 1.19 5.34 18.29
C PRO A 61 2.26 6.44 18.15
N ASN A 62 2.05 7.38 17.23
CA ASN A 62 2.99 8.45 16.90
C ASN A 62 2.29 9.84 16.89
N GLY A 63 1.21 9.99 17.65
CA GLY A 63 0.45 11.23 17.76
C GLY A 63 -0.59 11.42 16.65
N HIS A 64 -0.99 12.68 16.44
CA HIS A 64 -1.97 13.06 15.43
C HIS A 64 -1.36 14.05 14.44
N VAL A 65 -1.84 13.97 13.21
CA VAL A 65 -1.35 14.77 12.08
C VAL A 65 -2.49 15.05 11.10
N GLU A 66 -2.18 15.75 10.02
CA GLU A 66 -3.05 15.86 8.86
C GLU A 66 -2.29 15.49 7.58
N GLY A 67 -3.00 14.86 6.63
CA GLY A 67 -2.48 14.54 5.30
C GLY A 67 -2.98 15.55 4.27
N SER A 68 -2.08 16.34 3.68
CA SER A 68 -2.42 17.27 2.60
C SER A 68 -2.13 16.64 1.25
N LEU A 69 -3.15 16.49 0.38
CA LEU A 69 -2.96 15.95 -0.96
C LEU A 69 -2.00 16.85 -1.76
N ARG A 70 -0.87 16.27 -2.20
CA ARG A 70 0.15 16.94 -3.01
C ARG A 70 -0.10 16.77 -4.50
N SER A 71 -0.43 15.55 -4.90
CA SER A 71 -0.71 15.21 -6.30
C SER A 71 -1.57 13.96 -6.39
N SER A 72 -2.31 13.86 -7.49
CA SER A 72 -3.09 12.67 -7.84
C SER A 72 -2.86 12.38 -9.31
N ARG A 73 -2.66 11.13 -9.67
CA ARG A 73 -2.46 10.70 -11.06
C ARG A 73 -3.06 9.33 -11.31
N VAL A 74 -3.69 9.20 -12.46
CA VAL A 74 -4.17 7.91 -12.95
C VAL A 74 -3.02 7.19 -13.63
N LEU A 75 -2.85 5.91 -13.31
CA LEU A 75 -1.84 5.03 -13.87
C LEU A 75 -2.50 3.85 -14.57
N GLY A 76 -2.13 3.62 -15.82
CA GLY A 76 -2.63 2.53 -16.65
C GLY A 76 -1.58 1.47 -16.97
N PRO A 77 -1.91 0.50 -17.85
CA PRO A 77 -1.02 -0.61 -18.18
C PRO A 77 0.34 -0.14 -18.71
N ASN A 78 1.40 -0.78 -18.23
CA ASN A 78 2.80 -0.49 -18.50
C ASN A 78 3.37 0.76 -17.83
N GLU A 79 2.57 1.60 -17.23
CA GLU A 79 3.09 2.73 -16.46
C GLU A 79 3.81 2.25 -15.19
N VAL A 80 4.84 3.01 -14.83
CA VAL A 80 5.72 2.72 -13.70
C VAL A 80 5.71 3.93 -12.76
N TYR A 81 5.69 3.67 -11.46
CA TYR A 81 5.92 4.68 -10.45
C TYR A 81 6.88 4.18 -9.37
N SER A 82 7.62 5.10 -8.81
CA SER A 82 8.56 4.81 -7.73
C SER A 82 8.24 5.67 -6.52
N LYS A 83 8.52 5.14 -5.34
CA LYS A 83 8.40 5.84 -4.06
C LYS A 83 9.66 5.61 -3.24
N THR A 84 10.08 6.67 -2.59
CA THR A 84 11.03 6.53 -1.48
C THR A 84 10.29 6.04 -0.23
N ALA A 85 11.01 5.44 0.70
CA ALA A 85 10.45 4.91 1.93
C ALA A 85 9.64 5.94 2.74
N GLN A 86 9.98 7.23 2.62
CA GLN A 86 9.34 8.31 3.39
C GLN A 86 8.16 8.98 2.69
N GLU A 87 7.96 8.72 1.40
CA GLU A 87 6.85 9.34 0.66
C GLU A 87 5.51 8.73 1.06
N LEU A 88 4.62 9.61 1.54
CA LEU A 88 3.25 9.25 1.88
C LEU A 88 2.39 9.16 0.63
N HIS A 89 1.68 8.07 0.49
CA HIS A 89 0.73 7.85 -0.59
C HIS A 89 -0.42 6.93 -0.18
N ASN A 90 -1.43 6.87 -1.02
CA ASN A 90 -2.39 5.78 -1.09
C ASN A 90 -2.80 5.52 -2.54
N VAL A 91 -3.55 4.46 -2.72
CA VAL A 91 -4.15 4.11 -4.01
C VAL A 91 -5.66 4.21 -3.90
N SER A 92 -6.28 4.82 -4.91
CA SER A 92 -7.75 4.95 -5.02
C SER A 92 -8.23 4.60 -6.42
N ASP A 93 -9.56 4.52 -6.61
CA ASP A 93 -10.22 4.29 -7.91
C ASP A 93 -9.59 3.10 -8.68
N VAL A 94 -9.38 2.00 -7.99
CA VAL A 94 -8.77 0.82 -8.59
C VAL A 94 -9.77 0.06 -9.43
N GLU A 95 -9.47 -0.14 -10.70
CA GLU A 95 -10.26 -1.01 -11.59
C GLU A 95 -10.15 -2.45 -11.12
N VAL A 96 -11.30 -3.15 -10.99
CA VAL A 96 -11.32 -4.56 -10.60
C VAL A 96 -10.49 -5.41 -11.57
N GLY A 97 -9.64 -6.25 -11.03
CA GLY A 97 -8.71 -7.06 -11.82
C GLY A 97 -7.39 -6.35 -12.14
N THR A 98 -7.15 -5.17 -11.59
CA THR A 98 -5.84 -4.50 -11.67
C THR A 98 -4.75 -5.37 -11.04
N VAL A 99 -3.63 -5.48 -11.72
CA VAL A 99 -2.44 -6.20 -11.26
C VAL A 99 -1.25 -5.27 -11.29
N THR A 100 -0.56 -5.18 -10.16
CA THR A 100 0.71 -4.47 -10.03
C THR A 100 1.84 -5.40 -9.62
N VAL A 101 3.05 -5.14 -10.10
CA VAL A 101 4.27 -5.83 -9.69
C VAL A 101 5.25 -4.81 -9.16
N SER A 102 5.72 -5.03 -7.93
CA SER A 102 6.63 -4.11 -7.26
C SER A 102 7.97 -4.79 -6.97
N ALA A 103 9.05 -4.08 -7.25
CA ALA A 103 10.40 -4.39 -6.81
C ALA A 103 10.74 -3.52 -5.59
N TRP A 104 11.21 -4.14 -4.52
CA TRP A 104 11.53 -3.50 -3.26
C TRP A 104 13.03 -3.46 -3.04
N PHE A 105 13.51 -2.36 -2.51
CA PHE A 105 14.90 -2.22 -2.10
C PHE A 105 15.10 -2.65 -0.63
N GLN A 106 16.30 -2.46 -0.12
CA GLN A 106 16.60 -2.82 1.27
C GLN A 106 15.79 -1.95 2.24
N ARG A 107 15.28 -2.58 3.31
CA ARG A 107 14.62 -1.86 4.41
C ARG A 107 15.55 -0.80 4.99
N SER A 108 15.06 0.43 5.10
CA SER A 108 15.82 1.58 5.58
C SER A 108 15.13 2.36 6.70
N HIS A 109 13.79 2.25 6.81
CA HIS A 109 12.97 3.05 7.73
C HIS A 109 11.84 2.22 8.35
N ASP A 110 11.19 2.76 9.38
CA ASP A 110 9.88 2.31 9.81
C ASP A 110 8.81 2.95 8.90
N ALA A 111 7.77 2.19 8.57
CA ALA A 111 6.66 2.72 7.78
C ALA A 111 5.74 3.57 8.66
N LEU A 112 5.22 4.67 8.13
CA LEU A 112 4.20 5.51 8.75
C LEU A 112 2.85 5.17 8.13
N VAL A 113 1.82 5.01 8.97
CA VAL A 113 0.43 4.80 8.53
C VAL A 113 -0.47 5.81 9.22
N LEU A 114 -1.35 6.44 8.46
CA LEU A 114 -2.32 7.42 8.94
C LEU A 114 -3.72 6.83 8.85
N LYS A 115 -4.44 6.84 9.96
CA LYS A 115 -5.81 6.31 10.08
C LYS A 115 -6.75 7.40 10.60
N GLY A 116 -8.05 7.11 10.63
CA GLY A 116 -9.02 8.02 11.24
C GLY A 116 -8.62 8.44 12.66
N ALA A 117 -8.95 9.67 13.06
CA ALA A 117 -8.49 10.28 14.32
C ALA A 117 -8.71 9.46 15.59
N ASN A 118 -9.74 8.60 15.58
CA ASN A 118 -10.09 7.76 16.73
C ASN A 118 -9.51 6.34 16.65
N ALA A 119 -8.67 6.05 15.66
CA ALA A 119 -8.05 4.73 15.51
C ALA A 119 -7.04 4.47 16.63
N CYS A 120 -6.92 3.22 17.03
CA CYS A 120 -5.93 2.74 18.01
C CYS A 120 -4.95 1.75 17.35
N ALA A 121 -3.92 1.34 18.07
CA ALA A 121 -2.89 0.43 17.52
C ALA A 121 -3.46 -0.94 17.11
N GLU A 122 -4.51 -1.39 17.79
CA GLU A 122 -5.22 -2.65 17.52
C GLU A 122 -5.95 -2.62 16.16
N ASP A 123 -6.29 -1.44 15.64
CA ASP A 123 -6.88 -1.27 14.31
C ASP A 123 -5.84 -1.40 13.19
N CYS A 124 -4.57 -1.47 13.56
CA CYS A 124 -3.45 -1.59 12.64
C CYS A 124 -3.09 -3.07 12.42
N VAL A 125 -3.96 -3.80 11.75
CA VAL A 125 -3.75 -5.23 11.49
C VAL A 125 -2.70 -5.42 10.39
N ALA A 126 -1.63 -6.17 10.72
CA ALA A 126 -0.70 -6.64 9.69
C ALA A 126 -1.41 -7.68 8.81
N THR A 127 -1.43 -7.45 7.50
CA THR A 127 -1.96 -8.45 6.55
C THR A 127 -1.03 -9.65 6.55
N ILE A 128 -1.53 -10.81 6.97
CA ILE A 128 -0.83 -12.08 6.81
C ILE A 128 -0.80 -12.38 5.30
N GLY A 129 0.33 -12.88 4.82
CA GLY A 129 0.49 -13.21 3.41
C GLY A 129 -0.54 -14.23 2.91
N ILE A 130 -0.76 -14.24 1.60
CA ILE A 130 -1.65 -15.17 0.91
C ILE A 130 -1.14 -16.62 1.05
N GLU A 131 -2.03 -17.57 1.27
CA GLU A 131 -1.71 -19.00 1.31
C GLU A 131 -1.17 -19.49 -0.05
N ILE A 132 -0.23 -20.45 -0.03
CA ILE A 132 0.46 -20.94 -1.25
C ILE A 132 -0.53 -21.47 -2.29
N GLY A 133 -1.60 -22.14 -1.87
CA GLY A 133 -2.65 -22.64 -2.76
C GLY A 133 -3.39 -21.51 -3.48
N GLU A 134 -3.78 -20.48 -2.75
CA GLU A 134 -4.43 -19.30 -3.29
C GLU A 134 -3.49 -18.50 -4.21
N LEU A 135 -2.22 -18.35 -3.82
CA LEU A 135 -1.22 -17.70 -4.67
C LEU A 135 -1.07 -18.38 -6.03
N ARG A 136 -1.08 -19.72 -6.08
CA ARG A 136 -1.02 -20.47 -7.34
C ARG A 136 -2.21 -20.17 -8.25
N LEU A 137 -3.43 -20.14 -7.71
CA LEU A 137 -4.62 -19.80 -8.47
C LEU A 137 -4.56 -18.38 -9.05
N VAL A 138 -4.10 -17.43 -8.26
CA VAL A 138 -3.88 -16.03 -8.69
C VAL A 138 -2.85 -15.97 -9.82
N LEU A 139 -1.72 -16.67 -9.71
CA LEU A 139 -0.68 -16.71 -10.73
C LEU A 139 -1.16 -17.36 -12.03
N GLU A 140 -1.95 -18.43 -11.94
CA GLU A 140 -2.55 -19.07 -13.12
C GLU A 140 -3.52 -18.15 -13.84
N GLU A 141 -4.36 -17.40 -13.11
CA GLU A 141 -5.28 -16.43 -13.70
C GLU A 141 -4.53 -15.30 -14.40
N ILE A 142 -3.51 -14.74 -13.76
CA ILE A 142 -2.64 -13.72 -14.37
C ILE A 142 -1.99 -14.26 -15.64
N ARG A 143 -1.45 -15.49 -15.62
CA ARG A 143 -0.85 -16.14 -16.78
C ARG A 143 -1.84 -16.26 -17.93
N LYS A 144 -3.09 -16.67 -17.67
CA LYS A 144 -4.14 -16.75 -18.69
C LYS A 144 -4.39 -15.38 -19.33
N ARG A 145 -4.50 -14.32 -18.53
CA ARG A 145 -4.70 -12.94 -19.02
C ARG A 145 -3.53 -12.44 -19.88
N ILE A 146 -2.29 -12.81 -19.53
CA ILE A 146 -1.11 -12.46 -20.33
C ILE A 146 -1.13 -13.18 -21.67
N SER A 147 -1.51 -14.47 -21.69
CA SER A 147 -1.52 -15.31 -22.90
C SER A 147 -2.69 -14.98 -23.85
N ALA A 148 -3.71 -14.27 -23.39
CA ALA A 148 -4.88 -13.89 -24.19
C ALA A 148 -4.70 -12.53 -24.95
N LYS A 149 -3.59 -11.85 -24.75
CA LYS A 149 -3.19 -10.62 -25.48
C LYS A 149 -2.21 -10.93 -26.60
#